data_c9f1bfcb066ffafdd7d1d31518a9d228
#
_entry.id   c9f1bfcb066ffafdd7d1d31518a9d228
#
_cell.length_a   1.000
_cell.length_b   1.000
_cell.length_c   1.000
_cell.angle_alpha   90.00
_cell.angle_beta   90.00
_cell.angle_gamma   90.00
#
_symmetry.space_group_name_H-M   'P 1'
#
loop_
_entity.id
_entity.type
_entity.pdbx_description
1 polymer ?
#
loop_
_entity_poly.entity_id
_entity_poly.type
_entity_poly.pdbx_seq_one_letter_code
_entity_poly.pdbx_strand_id
1 'polypeptide(L)'
;MYRQMRGWRHDYRGHIQTMKVLAAQGDLDGIKAYLDALDTDLNTVDLAVKTGNALADAIINSKISLAKSRNIPVQIDAHIPVKLKMSELDLCCILGNLFDNAMDASAELPEEERLIRVYMDMKGTQLYISFTNFTATKKQKKLAGCFVTTKGEGHGFGLVRIDAIVEKLDG
;
A
#
# COMPACT_ATOMS: atom_id res chain seq x y z
N MET A 1 1.46 10.20 -23.53
CA MET A 1 2.80 9.59 -23.63
C MET A 1 3.95 10.61 -23.60
N TYR A 2 3.91 11.78 -24.26
CA TYR A 2 5.01 12.76 -24.30
C TYR A 2 5.28 13.58 -23.02
N ARG A 3 4.32 13.73 -22.10
CA ARG A 3 4.51 14.53 -20.86
C ARG A 3 5.32 13.78 -19.78
N GLN A 4 5.19 12.47 -19.68
CA GLN A 4 5.94 11.66 -18.71
C GLN A 4 7.45 11.59 -19.05
N MET A 5 7.81 11.55 -20.34
CA MET A 5 9.21 11.52 -20.76
C MET A 5 9.97 12.85 -20.52
N ARG A 6 9.26 13.98 -20.38
CA ARG A 6 9.92 15.28 -20.06
C ARG A 6 10.26 15.38 -18.57
N GLY A 7 9.42 14.88 -17.68
CA GLY A 7 9.71 14.80 -16.25
C GLY A 7 10.92 13.93 -15.96
N TRP A 8 10.94 12.74 -16.53
CA TRP A 8 12.05 11.79 -16.39
C TRP A 8 13.42 12.36 -16.80
N ARG A 9 13.48 13.07 -17.93
CA ARG A 9 14.73 13.72 -18.39
C ARG A 9 15.17 14.88 -17.51
N HIS A 10 14.23 15.58 -16.89
CA HIS A 10 14.54 16.68 -15.98
C HIS A 10 15.16 16.14 -14.68
N ASP A 11 14.56 15.10 -14.11
CA ASP A 11 15.03 14.49 -12.87
C ASP A 11 16.37 13.80 -13.04
N TYR A 12 16.57 13.10 -14.17
CA TYR A 12 17.86 12.48 -14.51
C TYR A 12 19.01 13.51 -14.67
N ARG A 13 18.71 14.68 -15.24
CA ARG A 13 19.68 15.78 -15.31
C ARG A 13 20.04 16.32 -13.94
N GLY A 14 19.09 16.43 -13.03
CA GLY A 14 19.31 16.86 -11.65
C GLY A 14 20.29 15.92 -10.93
N HIS A 15 20.08 14.61 -11.04
CA HIS A 15 20.96 13.60 -10.44
C HIS A 15 22.39 13.67 -11.00
N ILE A 16 22.52 13.76 -12.34
CA ILE A 16 23.85 13.92 -12.99
C ILE A 16 24.56 15.21 -12.54
N GLN A 17 23.81 16.30 -12.41
CA GLN A 17 24.39 17.58 -11.98
C GLN A 17 24.92 17.49 -10.54
N THR A 18 24.16 16.89 -9.62
CA THR A 18 24.58 16.69 -8.23
C THR A 18 25.85 15.83 -8.16
N MET A 19 25.89 14.72 -8.88
CA MET A 19 27.11 13.87 -8.94
C MET A 19 28.32 14.61 -9.49
N LYS A 20 28.15 15.46 -10.52
CA LYS A 20 29.24 16.28 -11.08
C LYS A 20 29.78 17.29 -10.08
N VAL A 21 28.90 17.91 -9.28
CA VAL A 21 29.33 18.87 -8.25
C VAL A 21 30.14 18.17 -7.16
N LEU A 22 29.67 17.03 -6.65
CA LEU A 22 30.38 16.24 -5.65
C LEU A 22 31.71 15.72 -6.18
N ALA A 23 31.77 15.28 -7.44
CA ALA A 23 33.01 14.84 -8.10
C ALA A 23 34.03 16.01 -8.27
N ALA A 24 33.55 17.21 -8.61
CA ALA A 24 34.40 18.39 -8.73
C ALA A 24 34.98 18.83 -7.38
N GLN A 25 34.31 18.54 -6.28
CA GLN A 25 34.78 18.80 -4.92
C GLN A 25 35.67 17.68 -4.37
N GLY A 26 35.85 16.57 -5.10
CA GLY A 26 36.60 15.40 -4.65
C GLY A 26 35.91 14.64 -3.51
N ASP A 27 34.61 14.87 -3.27
CA ASP A 27 33.83 14.27 -2.21
C ASP A 27 33.33 12.86 -2.64
N LEU A 28 34.23 11.87 -2.54
CA LEU A 28 33.92 10.48 -2.86
C LEU A 28 32.88 9.86 -1.91
N ASP A 29 32.87 10.24 -0.64
CA ASP A 29 31.94 9.73 0.33
C ASP A 29 30.54 10.32 0.11
N GLY A 30 30.46 11.60 -0.26
CA GLY A 30 29.22 12.24 -0.69
C GLY A 30 28.63 11.60 -1.95
N ILE A 31 29.47 11.23 -2.93
CA ILE A 31 29.02 10.50 -4.13
C ILE A 31 28.45 9.14 -3.75
N LYS A 32 29.14 8.37 -2.89
CA LYS A 32 28.66 7.05 -2.43
C LYS A 32 27.34 7.18 -1.71
N ALA A 33 27.23 8.07 -0.73
CA ALA A 33 25.99 8.30 0.02
C ALA A 33 24.83 8.70 -0.92
N TYR A 34 25.11 9.51 -1.94
CA TYR A 34 24.11 9.92 -2.92
C TYR A 34 23.68 8.77 -3.83
N LEU A 35 24.63 7.91 -4.26
CA LEU A 35 24.32 6.70 -5.03
C LEU A 35 23.54 5.70 -4.22
N ASP A 36 23.87 5.49 -2.94
CA ASP A 36 23.14 4.60 -2.03
C ASP A 36 21.69 5.09 -1.80
N ALA A 37 21.50 6.41 -1.71
CA ALA A 37 20.16 7.01 -1.62
C ALA A 37 19.36 6.79 -2.92
N LEU A 38 20.00 6.97 -4.09
CA LEU A 38 19.37 6.69 -5.40
C LEU A 38 19.04 5.20 -5.58
N ASP A 39 19.93 4.31 -5.13
CA ASP A 39 19.70 2.86 -5.20
C ASP A 39 18.54 2.45 -4.27
N THR A 40 18.43 3.09 -3.11
CA THR A 40 17.29 2.91 -2.21
C THR A 40 15.98 3.39 -2.86
N ASP A 41 15.99 4.54 -3.54
CA ASP A 41 14.84 5.05 -4.26
C ASP A 41 14.48 4.16 -5.47
N LEU A 42 15.46 3.65 -6.22
CA LEU A 42 15.26 2.71 -7.32
C LEU A 42 14.74 1.36 -6.82
N ASN A 43 15.26 0.85 -5.73
CA ASN A 43 14.78 -0.40 -5.10
C ASN A 43 13.35 -0.26 -4.54
N THR A 44 12.93 0.94 -4.14
CA THR A 44 11.52 1.19 -3.80
C THR A 44 10.62 1.22 -5.04
N VAL A 45 11.15 1.59 -6.20
CA VAL A 45 10.41 1.58 -7.49
C VAL A 45 10.34 0.16 -8.08
N ASP A 46 11.38 -0.67 -7.92
CA ASP A 46 11.40 -2.06 -8.41
C ASP A 46 10.52 -3.02 -7.59
N LEU A 47 10.14 -2.63 -6.38
CA LEU A 47 9.16 -3.34 -5.55
C LEU A 47 7.73 -2.77 -5.69
N ALA A 48 7.48 -1.87 -6.61
CA ALA A 48 6.14 -1.35 -6.85
C ALA A 48 5.22 -2.47 -7.32
N VAL A 49 4.20 -2.74 -6.53
CA VAL A 49 3.16 -3.70 -6.89
C VAL A 49 2.44 -3.20 -8.14
N LYS A 50 2.29 -4.09 -9.13
CA LYS A 50 1.54 -3.84 -10.36
C LYS A 50 0.43 -4.88 -10.45
N THR A 51 -0.76 -4.48 -10.04
CA THR A 51 -1.95 -5.35 -10.09
C THR A 51 -2.57 -5.42 -11.48
N GLY A 52 -2.31 -4.43 -12.32
CA GLY A 52 -2.97 -4.17 -13.61
C GLY A 52 -3.96 -3.01 -13.56
N ASN A 53 -4.30 -2.50 -12.38
CA ASN A 53 -5.18 -1.36 -12.18
C ASN A 53 -4.39 -0.19 -11.57
N ALA A 54 -4.26 0.91 -12.29
CA ALA A 54 -3.39 2.03 -11.91
C ALA A 54 -3.79 2.68 -10.55
N LEU A 55 -5.09 2.74 -10.25
CA LEU A 55 -5.55 3.30 -8.99
C LEU A 55 -5.25 2.36 -7.82
N ALA A 56 -5.51 1.06 -7.98
CA ALA A 56 -5.15 0.06 -6.99
C ALA A 56 -3.65 0.07 -6.72
N ASP A 57 -2.84 0.15 -7.77
CA ASP A 57 -1.38 0.22 -7.68
C ASP A 57 -0.93 1.44 -6.84
N ALA A 58 -1.50 2.62 -7.09
CA ALA A 58 -1.19 3.83 -6.34
C ALA A 58 -1.55 3.70 -4.85
N ILE A 59 -2.74 3.18 -4.53
CA ILE A 59 -3.20 2.99 -3.15
C ILE A 59 -2.32 1.96 -2.44
N ILE A 60 -2.12 0.80 -3.05
CA ILE A 60 -1.36 -0.32 -2.48
C ILE A 60 0.07 0.12 -2.19
N ASN A 61 0.76 0.72 -3.16
CA ASN A 61 2.15 1.16 -2.99
C ASN A 61 2.29 2.24 -1.91
N SER A 62 1.33 3.18 -1.82
CA SER A 62 1.29 4.17 -0.73
C SER A 62 1.13 3.49 0.64
N LYS A 63 0.24 2.49 0.75
CA LYS A 63 0.01 1.76 2.01
C LYS A 63 1.18 0.85 2.37
N ILE A 64 1.86 0.24 1.39
CA ILE A 64 3.10 -0.53 1.63
C ILE A 64 4.18 0.39 2.21
N SER A 65 4.39 1.58 1.64
CA SER A 65 5.35 2.55 2.17
C SER A 65 5.05 2.93 3.61
N LEU A 66 3.76 3.15 3.94
CA LEU A 66 3.33 3.43 5.30
C LEU A 66 3.53 2.23 6.24
N ALA A 67 3.22 1.01 5.81
CA ALA A 67 3.46 -0.21 6.58
C ALA A 67 4.97 -0.40 6.85
N LYS A 68 5.79 -0.18 5.83
CA LYS A 68 7.27 -0.26 5.93
C LYS A 68 7.82 0.73 6.96
N SER A 69 7.31 1.97 7.00
CA SER A 69 7.71 2.96 8.01
C SER A 69 7.33 2.57 9.44
N ARG A 70 6.41 1.62 9.61
CA ARG A 70 5.99 1.05 10.90
C ARG A 70 6.62 -0.33 11.19
N ASN A 71 7.62 -0.74 10.42
CA ASN A 71 8.25 -2.06 10.50
C ASN A 71 7.22 -3.20 10.37
N ILE A 72 6.28 -3.08 9.45
CA ILE A 72 5.27 -4.10 9.16
C ILE A 72 5.54 -4.67 7.76
N PRO A 73 6.05 -5.91 7.63
CA PRO A 73 6.22 -6.57 6.35
C PRO A 73 4.86 -6.81 5.67
N VAL A 74 4.79 -6.57 4.36
CA VAL A 74 3.58 -6.80 3.56
C VAL A 74 3.91 -7.74 2.40
N GLN A 75 3.17 -8.84 2.29
CA GLN A 75 3.23 -9.77 1.17
C GLN A 75 1.98 -9.59 0.32
N ILE A 76 2.16 -9.35 -0.97
CA ILE A 76 1.04 -9.08 -1.88
C ILE A 76 1.10 -10.03 -3.07
N ASP A 77 -0.06 -10.63 -3.34
CA ASP A 77 -0.37 -11.34 -4.58
C ASP A 77 -1.70 -10.77 -5.09
N ALA A 78 -1.63 -9.91 -6.09
CA ALA A 78 -2.79 -9.13 -6.53
C ALA A 78 -2.84 -8.97 -8.05
N HIS A 79 -3.96 -9.42 -8.62
CA HIS A 79 -4.28 -9.27 -10.03
C HIS A 79 -5.66 -8.61 -10.17
N ILE A 80 -5.69 -7.38 -10.65
CA ILE A 80 -6.90 -6.59 -10.77
C ILE A 80 -7.06 -6.13 -12.23
N PRO A 81 -8.23 -6.32 -12.86
CA PRO A 81 -8.47 -5.84 -14.21
C PRO A 81 -8.33 -4.32 -14.29
N VAL A 82 -7.88 -3.83 -15.46
CA VAL A 82 -7.79 -2.38 -15.75
C VAL A 82 -9.12 -1.68 -15.51
N LYS A 83 -10.23 -2.36 -15.86
CA LYS A 83 -11.59 -1.85 -15.65
C LYS A 83 -12.34 -2.74 -14.67
N LEU A 84 -12.82 -2.15 -13.59
CA LEU A 84 -13.71 -2.77 -12.62
C LEU A 84 -15.13 -2.23 -12.78
N LYS A 85 -16.12 -3.02 -12.39
CA LYS A 85 -17.53 -2.57 -12.34
C LYS A 85 -17.82 -1.68 -11.13
N MET A 86 -16.89 -1.61 -10.16
CA MET A 86 -17.02 -0.73 -8.99
C MET A 86 -16.44 0.66 -9.27
N SER A 87 -16.90 1.67 -8.51
CA SER A 87 -16.35 3.02 -8.60
C SER A 87 -14.95 3.09 -8.00
N GLU A 88 -14.15 4.05 -8.48
CA GLU A 88 -12.81 4.34 -7.92
C GLU A 88 -12.87 4.71 -6.43
N LEU A 89 -13.92 5.44 -6.03
CA LEU A 89 -14.14 5.81 -4.62
C LEU A 89 -14.43 4.59 -3.75
N ASP A 90 -15.23 3.63 -4.24
CA ASP A 90 -15.52 2.39 -3.51
C ASP A 90 -14.25 1.56 -3.35
N LEU A 91 -13.43 1.43 -4.40
CA LEU A 91 -12.14 0.73 -4.34
C LEU A 91 -11.17 1.39 -3.35
N CYS A 92 -11.03 2.72 -3.40
CA CYS A 92 -10.24 3.48 -2.43
C CYS A 92 -10.71 3.25 -0.99
N CYS A 93 -12.03 3.26 -0.77
CA CYS A 93 -12.62 3.04 0.54
C CYS A 93 -12.32 1.64 1.07
N ILE A 94 -12.50 0.60 0.25
CA ILE A 94 -12.24 -0.79 0.63
C ILE A 94 -10.77 -0.99 0.96
N LEU A 95 -9.87 -0.68 0.03
CA LEU A 95 -8.44 -0.91 0.20
C LEU A 95 -7.87 -0.09 1.36
N GLY A 96 -8.25 1.20 1.45
CA GLY A 96 -7.81 2.07 2.52
C GLY A 96 -8.17 1.52 3.90
N ASN A 97 -9.43 1.17 4.12
CA ASN A 97 -9.90 0.66 5.41
C ASN A 97 -9.30 -0.72 5.76
N LEU A 98 -9.16 -1.63 4.78
CA LEU A 98 -8.57 -2.95 5.02
C LEU A 98 -7.09 -2.83 5.42
N PHE A 99 -6.32 -2.00 4.71
CA PHE A 99 -4.92 -1.74 5.07
C PHE A 99 -4.79 -1.10 6.45
N ASP A 100 -5.59 -0.07 6.74
CA ASP A 100 -5.52 0.63 8.03
C ASP A 100 -5.86 -0.31 9.19
N ASN A 101 -6.90 -1.14 9.04
CA ASN A 101 -7.25 -2.15 10.04
C ASN A 101 -6.14 -3.19 10.24
N ALA A 102 -5.54 -3.68 9.15
CA ALA A 102 -4.46 -4.67 9.22
C ALA A 102 -3.19 -4.06 9.86
N MET A 103 -2.83 -2.84 9.50
CA MET A 103 -1.67 -2.15 10.08
C MET A 103 -1.85 -1.85 11.57
N ASP A 104 -3.04 -1.38 11.95
CA ASP A 104 -3.32 -1.09 13.35
C ASP A 104 -3.28 -2.35 14.22
N ALA A 105 -3.86 -3.46 13.75
CA ALA A 105 -3.80 -4.73 14.44
C ALA A 105 -2.38 -5.30 14.52
N SER A 106 -1.59 -5.17 13.45
CA SER A 106 -0.19 -5.61 13.42
C SER A 106 0.71 -4.75 14.32
N ALA A 107 0.43 -3.46 14.44
CA ALA A 107 1.23 -2.55 15.28
C ALA A 107 1.16 -2.87 16.78
N GLU A 108 0.12 -3.59 17.22
CA GLU A 108 -0.02 -4.07 18.62
C GLU A 108 0.92 -5.26 18.94
N LEU A 109 1.54 -5.86 17.93
CA LEU A 109 2.44 -7.00 18.08
C LEU A 109 3.91 -6.59 18.14
N PRO A 110 4.79 -7.43 18.75
CA PRO A 110 6.24 -7.33 18.56
C PRO A 110 6.62 -7.32 17.07
N GLU A 111 7.68 -6.63 16.71
CA GLU A 111 8.07 -6.43 15.30
C GLU A 111 8.26 -7.74 14.54
N GLU A 112 8.83 -8.76 15.20
CA GLU A 112 9.09 -10.10 14.64
C GLU A 112 7.82 -10.90 14.34
N GLU A 113 6.68 -10.53 14.92
CA GLU A 113 5.39 -11.19 14.69
C GLU A 113 4.50 -10.44 13.69
N ARG A 114 4.95 -9.25 13.22
CA ARG A 114 4.16 -8.43 12.30
C ARG A 114 4.22 -8.99 10.89
N LEU A 115 3.05 -9.20 10.30
CA LEU A 115 2.94 -9.59 8.89
C LEU A 115 1.53 -9.28 8.39
N ILE A 116 1.44 -8.66 7.22
CA ILE A 116 0.20 -8.51 6.47
C ILE A 116 0.33 -9.28 5.17
N ARG A 117 -0.65 -10.13 4.86
CA ARG A 117 -0.79 -10.79 3.56
C ARG A 117 -2.02 -10.28 2.85
N VAL A 118 -1.86 -9.91 1.60
CA VAL A 118 -2.92 -9.40 0.75
C VAL A 118 -3.02 -10.29 -0.48
N TYR A 119 -4.23 -10.78 -0.73
CA TYR A 119 -4.54 -11.52 -1.95
C TYR A 119 -5.73 -10.89 -2.65
N MET A 120 -5.60 -10.63 -3.95
CA MET A 120 -6.68 -10.07 -4.77
C MET A 120 -6.68 -10.74 -6.13
N ASP A 121 -7.84 -11.23 -6.55
CA ASP A 121 -8.01 -11.84 -7.87
C ASP A 121 -9.47 -11.87 -8.28
N MET A 122 -9.73 -12.00 -9.57
CA MET A 122 -11.08 -12.23 -10.09
C MET A 122 -11.52 -13.67 -9.87
N LYS A 123 -12.68 -13.85 -9.26
CA LYS A 123 -13.40 -15.12 -9.17
C LYS A 123 -14.66 -15.05 -10.05
N GLY A 124 -14.52 -15.44 -11.31
CA GLY A 124 -15.55 -15.21 -12.30
C GLY A 124 -15.77 -13.72 -12.56
N THR A 125 -16.93 -13.19 -12.22
CA THR A 125 -17.29 -11.77 -12.37
C THR A 125 -17.07 -10.93 -11.11
N GLN A 126 -16.69 -11.55 -9.99
CA GLN A 126 -16.50 -10.89 -8.72
C GLN A 126 -15.01 -10.69 -8.42
N LEU A 127 -14.64 -9.52 -7.88
CA LEU A 127 -13.31 -9.25 -7.33
C LEU A 127 -13.26 -9.81 -5.91
N TYR A 128 -12.40 -10.79 -5.69
CA TYR A 128 -12.10 -11.32 -4.37
C TYR A 128 -10.94 -10.57 -3.75
N ILE A 129 -11.11 -10.06 -2.54
CA ILE A 129 -10.09 -9.34 -1.77
C ILE A 129 -9.94 -10.01 -0.42
N SER A 130 -8.73 -10.39 -0.04
CA SER A 130 -8.41 -10.98 1.25
C SER A 130 -7.23 -10.29 1.90
N PHE A 131 -7.42 -9.89 3.16
CA PHE A 131 -6.35 -9.39 4.04
C PHE A 131 -6.22 -10.33 5.22
N THR A 132 -5.00 -10.77 5.49
CA THR A 132 -4.67 -11.64 6.62
C THR A 132 -3.53 -11.03 7.40
N ASN A 133 -3.70 -10.89 8.70
CA ASN A 133 -2.68 -10.42 9.63
C ASN A 133 -2.77 -11.17 10.97
N PHE A 134 -1.67 -11.17 11.70
CA PHE A 134 -1.70 -11.60 13.10
C PHE A 134 -2.27 -10.49 13.98
N THR A 135 -2.83 -10.86 15.12
CA THR A 135 -3.39 -9.92 16.11
C THR A 135 -3.19 -10.45 17.52
N ALA A 136 -2.89 -9.57 18.45
CA ALA A 136 -2.81 -9.88 19.87
C ALA A 136 -4.19 -10.18 20.48
N THR A 137 -5.25 -9.63 19.89
CA THR A 137 -6.61 -9.71 20.44
C THR A 137 -7.36 -10.93 19.90
N LYS A 138 -7.76 -11.84 20.77
CA LYS A 138 -8.61 -12.97 20.39
C LYS A 138 -10.01 -12.47 20.01
N LYS A 139 -10.38 -12.65 18.73
CA LYS A 139 -11.74 -12.51 18.14
C LYS A 139 -12.52 -11.26 18.54
N GLN A 140 -12.64 -10.31 17.62
CA GLN A 140 -13.68 -9.28 17.73
C GLN A 140 -15.05 -9.95 17.83
N LYS A 141 -15.79 -9.65 18.90
CA LYS A 141 -17.16 -10.15 19.09
C LYS A 141 -18.06 -9.47 18.05
N LYS A 142 -18.80 -10.27 17.28
CA LYS A 142 -19.92 -9.76 16.50
C LYS A 142 -21.10 -9.57 17.47
N LEU A 143 -21.62 -8.37 17.57
CA LEU A 143 -22.87 -8.08 18.26
C LEU A 143 -23.91 -7.73 17.18
N ALA A 144 -25.01 -8.49 17.11
CA ALA A 144 -26.09 -8.30 16.13
C ALA A 144 -25.62 -8.22 14.66
N GLY A 145 -24.62 -9.03 14.27
CA GLY A 145 -24.10 -9.04 12.89
C GLY A 145 -23.04 -7.98 12.58
N CYS A 146 -22.88 -6.95 13.41
CA CYS A 146 -21.87 -5.90 13.22
C CYS A 146 -20.61 -6.16 14.03
N PHE A 147 -19.46 -5.76 13.48
CA PHE A 147 -18.19 -5.78 14.21
C PHE A 147 -18.18 -4.68 15.27
N VAL A 148 -17.96 -5.04 16.53
CA VAL A 148 -17.79 -4.08 17.62
C VAL A 148 -16.32 -3.67 17.66
N THR A 149 -16.07 -2.37 17.49
CA THR A 149 -14.72 -1.81 17.67
C THR A 149 -14.42 -1.60 19.15
N THR A 150 -13.21 -1.94 19.56
CA THR A 150 -12.65 -1.56 20.88
C THR A 150 -11.93 -0.22 20.85
N LYS A 151 -11.79 0.39 19.66
CA LYS A 151 -11.20 1.72 19.47
C LYS A 151 -12.23 2.79 19.81
N GLY A 152 -11.83 3.85 20.53
CA GLY A 152 -12.70 4.91 21.02
C GLY A 152 -13.56 5.62 19.96
N GLU A 153 -14.33 6.61 20.36
CA GLU A 153 -15.25 7.36 19.49
C GLU A 153 -14.58 7.81 18.18
N GLY A 154 -15.18 7.45 17.03
CA GLY A 154 -14.68 7.75 15.69
C GLY A 154 -13.98 6.59 14.98
N HIS A 155 -13.72 5.45 15.63
CA HIS A 155 -13.16 4.24 15.03
C HIS A 155 -14.23 3.15 14.89
N GLY A 156 -14.15 2.33 13.84
CA GLY A 156 -15.05 1.18 13.63
C GLY A 156 -16.01 1.32 12.46
N PHE A 157 -16.12 2.50 11.85
CA PHE A 157 -16.96 2.68 10.66
C PHE A 157 -16.36 2.10 9.37
N GLY A 158 -15.07 1.76 9.36
CA GLY A 158 -14.38 1.24 8.19
C GLY A 158 -14.99 -0.06 7.66
N LEU A 159 -15.20 -1.05 8.52
CA LEU A 159 -15.81 -2.32 8.13
C LEU A 159 -17.29 -2.17 7.76
N VAL A 160 -18.03 -1.31 8.46
CA VAL A 160 -19.43 -1.01 8.13
C VAL A 160 -19.54 -0.38 6.74
N ARG A 161 -18.60 0.50 6.37
CA ARG A 161 -18.55 1.07 5.01
C ARG A 161 -18.23 0.03 3.96
N ILE A 162 -17.31 -0.89 4.25
CA ILE A 162 -16.96 -1.99 3.36
C ILE A 162 -18.19 -2.87 3.14
N ASP A 163 -18.87 -3.29 4.21
CA ASP A 163 -20.09 -4.11 4.14
C ASP A 163 -21.17 -3.43 3.25
N ALA A 164 -21.43 -2.14 3.47
CA ALA A 164 -22.37 -1.38 2.64
C ALA A 164 -21.99 -1.32 1.15
N ILE A 165 -20.66 -1.20 0.84
CA ILE A 165 -20.19 -1.23 -0.55
C ILE A 165 -20.34 -2.61 -1.15
N VAL A 166 -20.02 -3.67 -0.40
CA VAL A 166 -20.12 -5.06 -0.84
C VAL A 166 -21.58 -5.41 -1.13
N GLU A 167 -22.51 -5.10 -0.22
CA GLU A 167 -23.95 -5.28 -0.43
C GLU A 167 -24.47 -4.53 -1.66
N LYS A 168 -24.04 -3.28 -1.88
CA LYS A 168 -24.38 -2.48 -3.07
C LYS A 168 -23.93 -3.13 -4.38
N LEU A 169 -22.90 -3.97 -4.32
CA LEU A 169 -22.26 -4.62 -5.48
C LEU A 169 -22.65 -6.12 -5.58
N ASP A 170 -23.67 -6.55 -4.87
CA ASP A 170 -24.17 -7.95 -4.84
C ASP A 170 -23.08 -8.97 -4.41
N GLY A 171 -22.25 -8.58 -3.45
CA GLY A 171 -21.14 -9.38 -2.92
C GLY A 171 -21.40 -9.97 -1.53
#